data_3c3254a9ac3d1d5b615a071497c94464
#
_entry.id   3c3254a9ac3d1d5b615a071497c94464
#
_cell.length_a   1.000
_cell.length_b   1.000
_cell.length_c   1.000
_cell.angle_alpha   90.00
_cell.angle_beta   90.00
_cell.angle_gamma   90.00
#
_symmetry.space_group_name_H-M   'P 1'
#
loop_
_entity.id
_entity.type
_entity.pdbx_description
1 polymer ?
#
loop_
_entity_poly.entity_id
_entity_poly.type
_entity_poly.pdbx_seq_one_letter_code
_entity_poly.pdbx_strand_id
1 'polypeptide(L)'
;MEKIVYLDCYTVNPGDLDWGELAELGNLVCYERTEAADVVARIGDARIVITNKVRLGEETFAACPQLKLICVAATGYDVVDVKAARSHGITVCNCAGYSTKAVGQTVVAHLLEVCNQVGSYTQGICHEGEWTGSKDFCYWKHPIIELDGLKVAIVGFGNIGQAVAERLRPFGVRLFAVTSKPQEALPADVQRLSLEEAFATCDAVSLNCPLDDRNRGFVNDELLHRCNPNLILINTARGGLINEAAVAHALTDNRLRAYCCDVLSHEPALAENPLLTAPRVYITPHIAWAAPGARRRIIEILTQNIRGYLAGTPCGVVN
;
A
#
# COMPACT_ATOMS: atom_id res chain seq x y z
N MET A 1 -10.47 -33.08 -10.86
CA MET A 1 -10.48 -31.72 -10.26
C MET A 1 -9.20 -31.02 -10.66
N GLU A 2 -9.26 -29.73 -10.99
CA GLU A 2 -8.08 -28.93 -11.27
C GLU A 2 -7.21 -28.80 -10.01
N LYS A 3 -5.89 -28.88 -10.18
CA LYS A 3 -4.95 -28.60 -9.09
C LYS A 3 -4.67 -27.11 -9.03
N ILE A 4 -4.88 -26.52 -7.87
CA ILE A 4 -4.65 -25.10 -7.58
C ILE A 4 -3.54 -25.02 -6.54
N VAL A 5 -2.44 -24.31 -6.86
CA VAL A 5 -1.31 -24.15 -5.94
C VAL A 5 -1.25 -22.69 -5.48
N TYR A 6 -1.30 -22.47 -4.17
CA TYR A 6 -1.04 -21.16 -3.57
C TYR A 6 0.38 -21.16 -2.98
N LEU A 7 1.27 -20.36 -3.57
CA LEU A 7 2.71 -20.41 -3.27
C LEU A 7 3.10 -19.77 -1.93
N ASP A 8 2.32 -18.76 -1.46
CA ASP A 8 2.67 -17.93 -0.30
C ASP A 8 1.44 -17.41 0.45
N CYS A 9 0.59 -18.34 0.86
CA CYS A 9 -0.72 -18.02 1.41
C CYS A 9 -0.70 -17.36 2.81
N TYR A 10 0.39 -17.47 3.57
CA TYR A 10 0.46 -17.07 4.97
C TYR A 10 0.07 -15.60 5.20
N THR A 11 0.54 -14.69 4.36
CA THR A 11 0.25 -13.26 4.55
C THR A 11 -1.22 -12.91 4.33
N VAL A 12 -1.92 -13.67 3.48
CA VAL A 12 -3.36 -13.49 3.24
C VAL A 12 -4.19 -14.24 4.27
N ASN A 13 -3.76 -15.43 4.66
CA ASN A 13 -4.47 -16.28 5.64
C ASN A 13 -3.47 -17.00 6.54
N PRO A 14 -3.08 -16.42 7.69
CA PRO A 14 -2.23 -17.08 8.67
C PRO A 14 -2.96 -18.14 9.52
N GLY A 15 -4.17 -18.56 9.11
CA GLY A 15 -4.98 -19.53 9.81
C GLY A 15 -6.22 -18.96 10.51
N ASP A 16 -6.50 -17.67 10.32
CA ASP A 16 -7.63 -16.96 10.94
C ASP A 16 -8.83 -16.74 9.99
N LEU A 17 -8.74 -17.23 8.75
CA LEU A 17 -9.81 -17.17 7.75
C LEU A 17 -10.08 -18.54 7.16
N ASP A 18 -11.33 -18.79 6.77
CA ASP A 18 -11.71 -19.93 5.95
C ASP A 18 -11.42 -19.64 4.46
N TRP A 19 -10.95 -20.65 3.72
CA TRP A 19 -10.79 -20.57 2.27
C TRP A 19 -12.16 -20.60 1.55
N GLY A 20 -13.21 -21.10 2.20
CA GLY A 20 -14.58 -21.11 1.69
C GLY A 20 -14.68 -21.73 0.30
N GLU A 21 -15.43 -21.07 -0.58
CA GLU A 21 -15.67 -21.53 -1.96
C GLU A 21 -14.39 -21.66 -2.80
N LEU A 22 -13.27 -21.00 -2.43
CA LEU A 22 -12.00 -21.16 -3.14
C LEU A 22 -11.49 -22.61 -3.05
N ALA A 23 -11.64 -23.24 -1.90
CA ALA A 23 -11.26 -24.65 -1.68
C ALA A 23 -12.15 -25.63 -2.45
N GLU A 24 -13.37 -25.22 -2.82
CA GLU A 24 -14.33 -26.06 -3.54
C GLU A 24 -14.08 -26.07 -5.07
N LEU A 25 -13.28 -25.11 -5.60
CA LEU A 25 -13.02 -25.00 -7.04
C LEU A 25 -12.07 -26.07 -7.58
N GLY A 26 -11.31 -26.74 -6.69
CA GLY A 26 -10.33 -27.73 -7.09
C GLY A 26 -9.57 -28.33 -5.91
N ASN A 27 -8.49 -29.07 -6.23
CA ASN A 27 -7.54 -29.50 -5.20
C ASN A 27 -6.62 -28.34 -4.84
N LEU A 28 -6.99 -27.56 -3.80
CA LEU A 28 -6.23 -26.42 -3.30
C LEU A 28 -5.07 -26.89 -2.41
N VAL A 29 -3.84 -26.67 -2.87
CA VAL A 29 -2.60 -26.91 -2.12
C VAL A 29 -2.00 -25.58 -1.71
N CYS A 30 -1.93 -25.32 -0.40
CA CYS A 30 -1.43 -24.08 0.18
C CYS A 30 -0.02 -24.29 0.76
N TYR A 31 0.93 -23.46 0.33
CA TYR A 31 2.23 -23.31 0.96
C TYR A 31 2.26 -21.97 1.71
N GLU A 32 2.66 -21.96 2.95
CA GLU A 32 2.77 -20.72 3.73
C GLU A 32 3.73 -19.73 3.09
N ARG A 33 4.90 -20.22 2.68
CA ARG A 33 5.98 -19.48 2.02
C ARG A 33 6.65 -20.37 0.99
N THR A 34 7.17 -19.80 -0.08
CA THR A 34 7.90 -20.53 -1.13
C THR A 34 9.18 -19.79 -1.47
N GLU A 35 10.31 -20.45 -1.26
CA GLU A 35 11.61 -19.95 -1.70
C GLU A 35 11.75 -20.03 -3.23
N ALA A 36 12.55 -19.14 -3.81
CA ALA A 36 12.71 -19.07 -5.27
C ALA A 36 13.13 -20.42 -5.90
N ALA A 37 14.00 -21.17 -5.23
CA ALA A 37 14.46 -22.48 -5.70
C ALA A 37 13.35 -23.55 -5.73
N ASP A 38 12.31 -23.39 -4.92
CA ASP A 38 11.23 -24.38 -4.77
C ASP A 38 10.02 -24.12 -5.69
N VAL A 39 9.98 -22.95 -6.35
CA VAL A 39 8.80 -22.50 -7.10
C VAL A 39 8.35 -23.52 -8.13
N VAL A 40 9.24 -23.96 -9.01
CA VAL A 40 8.93 -24.91 -10.08
C VAL A 40 8.48 -26.26 -9.53
N ALA A 41 9.17 -26.77 -8.52
CA ALA A 41 8.81 -28.04 -7.88
C ALA A 41 7.43 -28.00 -7.20
N ARG A 42 7.07 -26.89 -6.57
CA ARG A 42 5.77 -26.71 -5.91
C ARG A 42 4.63 -26.53 -6.90
N ILE A 43 4.85 -25.81 -7.99
CA ILE A 43 3.88 -25.72 -9.09
C ILE A 43 3.63 -27.12 -9.65
N GLY A 44 4.70 -27.90 -9.94
CA GLY A 44 4.59 -29.25 -10.43
C GLY A 44 3.71 -29.32 -11.69
N ASP A 45 2.62 -30.07 -11.63
CA ASP A 45 1.64 -30.27 -12.70
C ASP A 45 0.43 -29.32 -12.63
N ALA A 46 0.43 -28.34 -11.71
CA ALA A 46 -0.70 -27.45 -11.52
C ALA A 46 -0.91 -26.54 -12.74
N ARG A 47 -2.18 -26.36 -13.13
CA ARG A 47 -2.59 -25.44 -14.19
C ARG A 47 -2.97 -24.05 -13.66
N ILE A 48 -3.23 -23.95 -12.37
CA ILE A 48 -3.66 -22.71 -11.69
C ILE A 48 -2.70 -22.45 -10.54
N VAL A 49 -2.11 -21.25 -10.51
CA VAL A 49 -1.23 -20.79 -9.45
C VAL A 49 -1.77 -19.50 -8.84
N ILE A 50 -1.76 -19.43 -7.52
CA ILE A 50 -2.00 -18.20 -6.77
C ILE A 50 -0.68 -17.76 -6.14
N THR A 51 -0.35 -16.48 -6.23
CA THR A 51 0.82 -15.88 -5.58
C THR A 51 0.49 -14.50 -5.02
N ASN A 52 1.12 -14.10 -3.93
CA ASN A 52 1.07 -12.74 -3.44
C ASN A 52 2.38 -11.99 -3.70
N LYS A 53 3.53 -12.60 -3.35
CA LYS A 53 4.87 -11.98 -3.42
C LYS A 53 5.93 -12.85 -4.08
N VAL A 54 5.66 -14.12 -4.33
CA VAL A 54 6.60 -14.99 -5.07
C VAL A 54 6.68 -14.53 -6.51
N ARG A 55 7.90 -14.29 -6.98
CA ARG A 55 8.17 -13.83 -8.35
C ARG A 55 8.01 -14.98 -9.34
N LEU A 56 7.32 -14.70 -10.45
CA LEU A 56 7.11 -15.64 -11.55
C LEU A 56 7.50 -14.96 -12.87
N GLY A 57 8.41 -15.58 -13.60
CA GLY A 57 8.94 -15.06 -14.85
C GLY A 57 9.24 -16.16 -15.87
N GLU A 58 9.95 -15.79 -16.94
CA GLU A 58 10.27 -16.62 -18.10
C GLU A 58 10.77 -18.03 -17.74
N GLU A 59 11.74 -18.13 -16.81
CA GLU A 59 12.30 -19.42 -16.40
C GLU A 59 11.25 -20.35 -15.78
N THR A 60 10.36 -19.78 -14.96
CA THR A 60 9.26 -20.53 -14.36
C THR A 60 8.26 -20.99 -15.42
N PHE A 61 7.93 -20.14 -16.37
CA PHE A 61 6.93 -20.44 -17.40
C PHE A 61 7.44 -21.51 -18.37
N ALA A 62 8.72 -21.43 -18.76
CA ALA A 62 9.37 -22.45 -19.57
C ALA A 62 9.42 -23.82 -18.88
N ALA A 63 9.65 -23.84 -17.55
CA ALA A 63 9.70 -25.07 -16.75
C ALA A 63 8.32 -25.65 -16.43
N CYS A 64 7.25 -24.84 -16.52
CA CYS A 64 5.87 -25.24 -16.18
C CYS A 64 4.91 -25.05 -17.37
N PRO A 65 5.06 -25.76 -18.50
CA PRO A 65 4.30 -25.54 -19.74
C PRO A 65 2.78 -25.83 -19.60
N GLN A 66 2.38 -26.58 -18.56
CA GLN A 66 0.98 -26.84 -18.22
C GLN A 66 0.28 -25.68 -17.53
N LEU A 67 1.00 -24.68 -17.01
CA LEU A 67 0.45 -23.53 -16.32
C LEU A 67 -0.39 -22.68 -17.29
N LYS A 68 -1.61 -22.30 -16.88
CA LYS A 68 -2.57 -21.57 -17.72
C LYS A 68 -3.15 -20.34 -17.06
N LEU A 69 -3.20 -20.33 -15.71
CA LEU A 69 -3.73 -19.20 -14.96
C LEU A 69 -2.82 -18.88 -13.79
N ILE A 70 -2.52 -17.59 -13.65
CA ILE A 70 -1.88 -17.02 -12.44
C ILE A 70 -2.84 -16.02 -11.84
N CYS A 71 -3.18 -16.16 -10.57
CA CYS A 71 -3.94 -15.18 -9.80
C CYS A 71 -3.03 -14.51 -8.78
N VAL A 72 -2.83 -13.20 -8.92
CA VAL A 72 -2.07 -12.41 -7.94
C VAL A 72 -2.99 -11.95 -6.83
N ALA A 73 -2.74 -12.39 -5.59
CA ALA A 73 -3.52 -12.05 -4.39
C ALA A 73 -3.24 -10.62 -3.90
N ALA A 74 -3.12 -9.67 -4.82
CA ALA A 74 -2.84 -8.27 -4.59
C ALA A 74 -3.37 -7.39 -5.73
N THR A 75 -3.46 -6.08 -5.51
CA THR A 75 -3.76 -5.11 -6.58
C THR A 75 -2.54 -4.94 -7.51
N GLY A 76 -1.33 -4.78 -6.93
CA GLY A 76 -0.09 -4.74 -7.71
C GLY A 76 0.32 -6.15 -8.13
N TYR A 77 0.76 -6.28 -9.38
CA TYR A 77 1.18 -7.56 -9.98
C TYR A 77 2.62 -7.56 -10.51
N ASP A 78 3.43 -6.67 -9.98
CA ASP A 78 4.84 -6.50 -10.36
C ASP A 78 5.70 -7.75 -10.10
N VAL A 79 5.17 -8.71 -9.35
CA VAL A 79 5.79 -10.00 -9.06
C VAL A 79 5.67 -10.99 -10.24
N VAL A 80 4.84 -10.71 -11.24
CA VAL A 80 4.65 -11.56 -12.43
C VAL A 80 5.12 -10.80 -13.67
N ASP A 81 5.99 -11.43 -14.45
CA ASP A 81 6.28 -10.95 -15.81
C ASP A 81 5.09 -11.23 -16.72
N VAL A 82 4.20 -10.24 -16.81
CA VAL A 82 2.94 -10.36 -17.58
C VAL A 82 3.18 -10.47 -19.09
N LYS A 83 4.31 -9.96 -19.61
CA LYS A 83 4.65 -10.07 -21.03
C LYS A 83 5.10 -11.49 -21.35
N ALA A 84 6.00 -12.04 -20.55
CA ALA A 84 6.41 -13.42 -20.65
C ALA A 84 5.23 -14.39 -20.45
N ALA A 85 4.38 -14.16 -19.43
CA ALA A 85 3.17 -14.95 -19.21
C ALA A 85 2.27 -14.99 -20.45
N ARG A 86 2.04 -13.84 -21.09
CA ARG A 86 1.26 -13.77 -22.34
C ARG A 86 1.89 -14.60 -23.46
N SER A 87 3.21 -14.54 -23.66
CA SER A 87 3.91 -15.32 -24.71
C SER A 87 3.81 -16.83 -24.50
N HIS A 88 3.66 -17.28 -23.25
CA HIS A 88 3.40 -18.68 -22.87
C HIS A 88 1.91 -19.06 -22.85
N GLY A 89 1.01 -18.15 -23.25
CA GLY A 89 -0.43 -18.38 -23.24
C GLY A 89 -1.02 -18.54 -21.83
N ILE A 90 -0.39 -17.88 -20.84
CA ILE A 90 -0.83 -17.86 -19.43
C ILE A 90 -1.65 -16.60 -19.19
N THR A 91 -2.87 -16.76 -18.72
CA THR A 91 -3.72 -15.65 -18.25
C THR A 91 -3.25 -15.20 -16.85
N VAL A 92 -3.10 -13.90 -16.65
CA VAL A 92 -2.78 -13.32 -15.33
C VAL A 92 -3.94 -12.46 -14.86
N CYS A 93 -4.46 -12.76 -13.67
CA CYS A 93 -5.50 -11.98 -12.99
C CYS A 93 -4.96 -11.38 -11.69
N ASN A 94 -5.49 -10.24 -11.28
CA ASN A 94 -5.17 -9.62 -10.00
C ASN A 94 -6.40 -9.44 -9.11
N CYS A 95 -6.19 -9.00 -7.86
CA CYS A 95 -7.24 -8.66 -6.92
C CYS A 95 -7.36 -7.13 -6.79
N ALA A 96 -7.96 -6.47 -7.78
CA ALA A 96 -8.14 -5.03 -7.74
C ALA A 96 -9.21 -4.62 -6.71
N GLY A 97 -8.97 -3.51 -5.99
CA GLY A 97 -9.98 -2.86 -5.13
C GLY A 97 -10.21 -3.47 -3.75
N TYR A 98 -9.65 -4.63 -3.43
CA TYR A 98 -9.89 -5.32 -2.16
C TYR A 98 -9.50 -4.50 -0.92
N SER A 99 -8.42 -3.72 -1.01
CA SER A 99 -7.84 -2.99 0.10
C SER A 99 -8.23 -1.51 0.15
N THR A 100 -8.99 -1.01 -0.83
CA THR A 100 -9.29 0.43 -0.99
C THR A 100 -9.73 1.08 0.32
N LYS A 101 -10.67 0.44 1.05
CA LYS A 101 -11.18 0.97 2.33
C LYS A 101 -10.14 0.91 3.45
N ALA A 102 -9.34 -0.16 3.51
CA ALA A 102 -8.33 -0.35 4.55
C ALA A 102 -7.16 0.63 4.37
N VAL A 103 -6.65 0.79 3.14
CA VAL A 103 -5.57 1.75 2.85
C VAL A 103 -6.02 3.19 3.15
N GLY A 104 -7.24 3.57 2.75
CA GLY A 104 -7.78 4.90 3.11
C GLY A 104 -7.85 5.12 4.62
N GLN A 105 -8.19 4.10 5.40
CA GLN A 105 -8.17 4.17 6.87
C GLN A 105 -6.73 4.34 7.40
N THR A 106 -5.76 3.63 6.85
CA THR A 106 -4.36 3.72 7.28
C THR A 106 -3.77 5.12 7.02
N VAL A 107 -4.10 5.75 5.90
CA VAL A 107 -3.71 7.15 5.63
C VAL A 107 -4.24 8.08 6.72
N VAL A 108 -5.51 7.95 7.11
CA VAL A 108 -6.10 8.76 8.19
C VAL A 108 -5.44 8.45 9.54
N ALA A 109 -5.17 7.17 9.84
CA ALA A 109 -4.50 6.78 11.08
C ALA A 109 -3.10 7.40 11.19
N HIS A 110 -2.31 7.37 10.13
CA HIS A 110 -1.00 8.03 10.07
C HIS A 110 -1.12 9.56 10.28
N LEU A 111 -2.08 10.20 9.62
CA LEU A 111 -2.28 11.64 9.78
C LEU A 111 -2.65 11.99 11.23
N LEU A 112 -3.58 11.24 11.84
CA LEU A 112 -4.00 11.43 13.21
C LEU A 112 -2.86 11.14 14.20
N GLU A 113 -2.02 10.13 13.95
CA GLU A 113 -0.85 9.86 14.81
C GLU A 113 0.12 11.04 14.82
N VAL A 114 0.42 11.64 13.67
CA VAL A 114 1.26 12.85 13.63
C VAL A 114 0.61 14.02 14.34
N CYS A 115 -0.71 14.20 14.19
CA CYS A 115 -1.44 15.33 14.74
C CYS A 115 -1.64 15.23 16.26
N ASN A 116 -1.95 14.05 16.78
CA ASN A 116 -2.30 13.83 18.18
C ASN A 116 -1.25 13.08 18.99
N GLN A 117 -0.34 12.34 18.33
CA GLN A 117 0.79 11.60 18.93
C GLN A 117 0.37 10.67 20.09
N VAL A 118 -0.78 10.00 19.93
CA VAL A 118 -1.37 9.13 20.96
C VAL A 118 -0.41 8.03 21.38
N GLY A 119 0.31 7.43 20.44
CA GLY A 119 1.32 6.39 20.72
C GLY A 119 2.45 6.92 21.60
N SER A 120 3.02 8.09 21.27
CA SER A 120 4.11 8.72 22.03
C SER A 120 3.68 9.09 23.46
N TYR A 121 2.50 9.70 23.64
CA TYR A 121 1.97 10.00 24.96
C TYR A 121 1.68 8.74 25.77
N THR A 122 1.12 7.71 25.16
CA THR A 122 0.88 6.43 25.84
C THR A 122 2.19 5.82 26.34
N GLN A 123 3.23 5.80 25.50
CA GLN A 123 4.56 5.31 25.89
C GLN A 123 5.11 6.10 27.09
N GLY A 124 5.13 7.42 27.02
CA GLY A 124 5.64 8.28 28.09
C GLY A 124 4.86 8.15 29.40
N ILE A 125 3.53 8.07 29.33
CA ILE A 125 2.67 7.98 30.52
C ILE A 125 2.75 6.61 31.16
N CYS A 126 2.57 5.53 30.38
CA CYS A 126 2.43 4.18 30.92
C CYS A 126 3.77 3.53 31.29
N HIS A 127 4.85 3.89 30.60
CA HIS A 127 6.15 3.22 30.77
C HIS A 127 7.24 4.12 31.34
N GLU A 128 7.13 5.44 31.22
CA GLU A 128 8.13 6.40 31.68
C GLU A 128 7.63 7.27 32.85
N GLY A 129 6.35 7.16 33.22
CA GLY A 129 5.76 7.83 34.39
C GLY A 129 5.63 9.35 34.24
N GLU A 130 5.64 9.87 33.03
CA GLU A 130 5.74 11.30 32.76
C GLU A 130 4.61 12.15 33.38
N TRP A 131 3.40 11.61 33.43
CA TRP A 131 2.26 12.37 33.99
C TRP A 131 2.17 12.30 35.52
N THR A 132 2.64 11.21 36.12
CA THR A 132 2.57 11.02 37.59
C THR A 132 3.41 12.03 38.35
N GLY A 133 4.43 12.61 37.72
CA GLY A 133 5.27 13.68 38.29
C GLY A 133 4.87 15.09 37.90
N SER A 134 3.78 15.28 37.11
CA SER A 134 3.36 16.58 36.64
C SER A 134 2.75 17.43 37.78
N LYS A 135 3.05 18.72 37.77
CA LYS A 135 2.43 19.69 38.69
C LYS A 135 1.03 20.13 38.23
N ASP A 136 0.76 19.97 36.93
CA ASP A 136 -0.48 20.36 36.30
C ASP A 136 -1.32 19.14 35.93
N PHE A 137 -2.63 19.32 35.77
CA PHE A 137 -3.54 18.25 35.38
C PHE A 137 -3.32 17.75 33.93
N CYS A 138 -2.58 18.50 33.11
CA CYS A 138 -2.22 18.17 31.73
C CYS A 138 -0.81 18.62 31.41
N TYR A 139 -0.24 18.07 30.35
CA TYR A 139 1.03 18.52 29.75
C TYR A 139 1.04 18.18 28.26
N TRP A 140 1.87 18.88 27.50
CA TRP A 140 2.14 18.55 26.09
C TRP A 140 3.61 18.70 25.78
N LYS A 141 4.19 17.69 25.10
CA LYS A 141 5.59 17.67 24.65
C LYS A 141 5.75 18.24 23.24
N HIS A 142 4.70 18.13 22.42
CA HIS A 142 4.72 18.47 21.02
C HIS A 142 3.46 19.31 20.67
N PRO A 143 3.54 20.15 19.63
CA PRO A 143 2.36 20.83 19.14
C PRO A 143 1.29 19.82 18.70
N ILE A 144 0.12 19.91 19.28
CA ILE A 144 -1.07 19.15 18.85
C ILE A 144 -1.69 19.92 17.68
N ILE A 145 -2.12 19.22 16.64
CA ILE A 145 -2.65 19.78 15.42
C ILE A 145 -4.11 19.38 15.28
N GLU A 146 -4.98 20.35 15.08
CA GLU A 146 -6.37 20.12 14.72
C GLU A 146 -6.49 19.96 13.20
N LEU A 147 -7.30 18.99 12.74
CA LEU A 147 -7.43 18.73 11.30
C LEU A 147 -8.33 19.72 10.59
N ASP A 148 -9.26 20.35 11.31
CA ASP A 148 -10.21 21.28 10.71
C ASP A 148 -9.49 22.44 9.98
N GLY A 149 -9.85 22.65 8.72
CA GLY A 149 -9.25 23.67 7.87
C GLY A 149 -7.90 23.31 7.25
N LEU A 150 -7.24 22.21 7.64
CA LEU A 150 -5.97 21.79 7.02
C LEU A 150 -6.16 21.51 5.52
N LYS A 151 -5.15 21.89 4.75
CA LYS A 151 -5.07 21.59 3.31
C LYS A 151 -4.43 20.23 3.10
N VAL A 152 -5.18 19.29 2.54
CA VAL A 152 -4.69 17.93 2.27
C VAL A 152 -4.73 17.63 0.78
N ALA A 153 -3.58 17.38 0.17
CA ALA A 153 -3.47 16.99 -1.23
C ALA A 153 -3.32 15.48 -1.38
N ILE A 154 -4.00 14.92 -2.36
CA ILE A 154 -4.02 13.50 -2.69
C ILE A 154 -3.40 13.34 -4.07
N VAL A 155 -2.18 12.78 -4.12
CA VAL A 155 -1.46 12.49 -5.37
C VAL A 155 -1.91 11.13 -5.89
N GLY A 156 -2.63 11.14 -7.03
CA GLY A 156 -3.33 9.97 -7.55
C GLY A 156 -4.76 9.87 -7.02
N PHE A 157 -5.73 10.35 -7.81
CA PHE A 157 -7.16 10.38 -7.43
C PHE A 157 -7.95 9.23 -8.08
N GLY A 158 -7.40 8.00 -7.94
CA GLY A 158 -8.05 6.72 -8.27
C GLY A 158 -8.96 6.23 -7.14
N ASN A 159 -9.24 4.91 -7.09
CA ASN A 159 -10.10 4.31 -6.07
C ASN A 159 -9.60 4.58 -4.64
N ILE A 160 -8.30 4.41 -4.39
CA ILE A 160 -7.71 4.66 -3.06
C ILE A 160 -7.75 6.15 -2.72
N GLY A 161 -7.32 7.03 -3.64
CA GLY A 161 -7.34 8.47 -3.40
C GLY A 161 -8.74 9.01 -3.09
N GLN A 162 -9.77 8.53 -3.79
CA GLN A 162 -11.16 8.85 -3.49
C GLN A 162 -11.58 8.35 -2.11
N ALA A 163 -11.19 7.12 -1.74
CA ALA A 163 -11.48 6.57 -0.42
C ALA A 163 -10.76 7.32 0.72
N VAL A 164 -9.57 7.88 0.46
CA VAL A 164 -8.89 8.80 1.39
C VAL A 164 -9.68 10.09 1.54
N ALA A 165 -10.09 10.72 0.44
CA ALA A 165 -10.91 11.94 0.46
C ALA A 165 -12.21 11.76 1.25
N GLU A 166 -12.95 10.67 0.99
CA GLU A 166 -14.18 10.33 1.70
C GLU A 166 -14.00 10.26 3.22
N ARG A 167 -12.88 9.71 3.68
CA ARG A 167 -12.59 9.54 5.12
C ARG A 167 -12.10 10.81 5.79
N LEU A 168 -11.49 11.70 5.02
CA LEU A 168 -10.98 12.96 5.54
C LEU A 168 -12.04 14.06 5.62
N ARG A 169 -13.08 14.01 4.77
CA ARG A 169 -14.16 15.03 4.77
C ARG A 169 -14.77 15.32 6.14
N PRO A 170 -15.12 14.31 6.96
CA PRO A 170 -15.73 14.56 8.27
C PRO A 170 -14.84 15.32 9.25
N PHE A 171 -13.53 15.41 8.99
CA PHE A 171 -12.59 16.16 9.80
C PHE A 171 -12.48 17.64 9.42
N GLY A 172 -13.28 18.12 8.48
CA GLY A 172 -13.27 19.54 8.08
C GLY A 172 -12.07 19.98 7.25
N VAL A 173 -11.27 19.03 6.70
CA VAL A 173 -10.09 19.35 5.88
C VAL A 173 -10.49 19.93 4.51
N ARG A 174 -9.63 20.76 3.93
CA ARG A 174 -9.74 21.26 2.55
C ARG A 174 -9.02 20.28 1.62
N LEU A 175 -9.75 19.68 0.68
CA LEU A 175 -9.25 18.60 -0.17
C LEU A 175 -8.74 19.12 -1.51
N PHE A 176 -7.56 18.62 -1.88
CA PHE A 176 -6.93 18.88 -3.17
C PHE A 176 -6.51 17.58 -3.83
N ALA A 177 -6.44 17.55 -5.17
CA ALA A 177 -6.00 16.39 -5.94
C ALA A 177 -4.92 16.76 -6.94
N VAL A 178 -3.83 15.97 -6.96
CA VAL A 178 -2.84 15.95 -8.02
C VAL A 178 -3.15 14.76 -8.91
N THR A 179 -3.70 15.00 -10.09
CA THR A 179 -4.23 13.96 -10.98
C THR A 179 -4.25 14.42 -12.44
N SER A 180 -4.23 13.46 -13.37
CA SER A 180 -4.44 13.72 -14.79
C SER A 180 -5.90 13.99 -15.15
N LYS A 181 -6.86 13.72 -14.25
CA LYS A 181 -8.28 14.02 -14.47
C LYS A 181 -8.49 15.53 -14.56
N PRO A 182 -9.36 16.01 -15.44
CA PRO A 182 -9.73 17.43 -15.47
C PRO A 182 -10.56 17.81 -14.23
N GLN A 183 -10.61 19.11 -13.90
CA GLN A 183 -11.30 19.61 -12.69
C GLN A 183 -12.77 19.18 -12.65
N GLU A 184 -13.44 19.16 -13.77
CA GLU A 184 -14.87 18.83 -13.91
C GLU A 184 -15.19 17.36 -13.60
N ALA A 185 -14.16 16.49 -13.62
CA ALA A 185 -14.27 15.08 -13.25
C ALA A 185 -13.97 14.80 -11.77
N LEU A 186 -13.69 15.86 -11.00
CA LEU A 186 -13.47 15.77 -9.56
C LEU A 186 -14.76 16.12 -8.79
N PRO A 187 -14.92 15.61 -7.55
CA PRO A 187 -15.98 16.10 -6.66
C PRO A 187 -15.90 17.61 -6.46
N ALA A 188 -17.04 18.28 -6.29
CA ALA A 188 -17.12 19.73 -6.20
C ALA A 188 -16.31 20.35 -5.03
N ASP A 189 -16.05 19.57 -3.99
CA ASP A 189 -15.26 19.92 -2.82
C ASP A 189 -13.76 19.62 -2.96
N VAL A 190 -13.31 19.12 -4.12
CA VAL A 190 -11.91 18.77 -4.38
C VAL A 190 -11.36 19.66 -5.49
N GLN A 191 -10.34 20.45 -5.18
CA GLN A 191 -9.66 21.31 -6.15
C GLN A 191 -8.42 20.63 -6.71
N ARG A 192 -8.17 20.81 -8.02
CA ARG A 192 -6.96 20.31 -8.66
C ARG A 192 -5.78 21.24 -8.41
N LEU A 193 -4.61 20.64 -8.10
CA LEU A 193 -3.32 21.33 -8.01
C LEU A 193 -2.27 20.63 -8.89
N SER A 194 -1.21 21.33 -9.23
CA SER A 194 0.04 20.71 -9.67
C SER A 194 0.75 20.03 -8.50
N LEU A 195 1.75 19.21 -8.78
CA LEU A 195 2.55 18.55 -7.74
C LEU A 195 3.29 19.57 -6.88
N GLU A 196 3.94 20.53 -7.55
CA GLU A 196 4.73 21.59 -6.92
C GLU A 196 3.84 22.46 -6.00
N GLU A 197 2.65 22.86 -6.47
CA GLU A 197 1.70 23.63 -5.66
C GLU A 197 1.24 22.84 -4.44
N ALA A 198 0.96 21.54 -4.59
CA ALA A 198 0.54 20.69 -3.49
C ALA A 198 1.61 20.60 -2.40
N PHE A 199 2.89 20.38 -2.77
CA PHE A 199 3.98 20.35 -1.81
C PHE A 199 4.27 21.71 -1.17
N ALA A 200 4.18 22.80 -1.93
CA ALA A 200 4.47 24.14 -1.44
C ALA A 200 3.37 24.72 -0.52
N THR A 201 2.10 24.31 -0.68
CA THR A 201 0.98 25.02 -0.05
C THR A 201 0.10 24.17 0.87
N CYS A 202 0.19 22.82 0.79
CA CYS A 202 -0.62 21.95 1.63
C CYS A 202 0.08 21.59 2.94
N ASP A 203 -0.72 21.24 3.95
CA ASP A 203 -0.27 20.81 5.27
C ASP A 203 -0.01 19.29 5.30
N ALA A 204 -0.70 18.54 4.45
CA ALA A 204 -0.44 17.12 4.25
C ALA A 204 -0.53 16.74 2.76
N VAL A 205 0.32 15.79 2.34
CA VAL A 205 0.30 15.18 1.02
C VAL A 205 0.28 13.66 1.18
N SER A 206 -0.73 13.02 0.59
CA SER A 206 -0.85 11.55 0.55
C SER A 206 -0.59 11.01 -0.85
N LEU A 207 0.37 10.10 -0.97
CA LEU A 207 0.72 9.45 -2.23
C LEU A 207 -0.15 8.21 -2.43
N ASN A 208 -0.92 8.18 -3.55
CA ASN A 208 -1.85 7.11 -3.90
C ASN A 208 -1.77 6.76 -5.39
N CYS A 209 -0.69 7.15 -6.07
CA CYS A 209 -0.45 6.85 -7.48
C CYS A 209 0.33 5.54 -7.63
N PRO A 210 0.20 4.83 -8.77
CA PRO A 210 1.08 3.71 -9.09
C PRO A 210 2.51 4.18 -9.31
N LEU A 211 3.48 3.28 -9.11
CA LEU A 211 4.88 3.51 -9.47
C LEU A 211 5.10 3.09 -10.93
N ASP A 212 5.70 3.97 -11.71
CA ASP A 212 6.22 3.69 -13.05
C ASP A 212 7.61 4.34 -13.23
N ASP A 213 8.23 4.15 -14.41
CA ASP A 213 9.58 4.69 -14.68
C ASP A 213 9.62 6.23 -14.71
N ARG A 214 8.49 6.90 -14.95
CA ARG A 214 8.41 8.37 -15.05
C ARG A 214 8.31 9.04 -13.69
N ASN A 215 7.83 8.32 -12.68
CA ASN A 215 7.59 8.86 -11.34
C ASN A 215 8.44 8.21 -10.25
N ARG A 216 9.41 7.38 -10.61
CA ARG A 216 10.36 6.82 -9.66
C ARG A 216 11.19 7.94 -9.01
N GLY A 217 11.17 8.00 -7.68
CA GLY A 217 11.92 8.98 -6.90
C GLY A 217 11.49 10.43 -7.14
N PHE A 218 10.26 10.69 -7.58
CA PHE A 218 9.81 12.06 -7.87
C PHE A 218 9.77 12.95 -6.62
N VAL A 219 9.57 12.36 -5.44
CA VAL A 219 9.78 13.06 -4.17
C VAL A 219 11.28 13.04 -3.88
N ASN A 220 11.96 14.06 -4.33
CA ASN A 220 13.41 14.24 -4.28
C ASN A 220 13.81 15.52 -3.53
N ASP A 221 15.10 15.79 -3.42
CA ASP A 221 15.61 16.98 -2.75
C ASP A 221 15.10 18.29 -3.38
N GLU A 222 14.96 18.36 -4.70
CA GLU A 222 14.48 19.57 -5.36
C GLU A 222 13.05 19.91 -4.95
N LEU A 223 12.16 18.91 -4.95
CA LEU A 223 10.76 19.08 -4.54
C LEU A 223 10.67 19.41 -3.03
N LEU A 224 11.46 18.72 -2.19
CA LEU A 224 11.49 18.92 -0.74
C LEU A 224 12.12 20.25 -0.30
N HIS A 225 12.98 20.87 -1.13
CA HIS A 225 13.47 22.22 -0.86
C HIS A 225 12.42 23.33 -1.02
N ARG A 226 11.37 23.05 -1.79
CA ARG A 226 10.27 23.98 -2.08
C ARG A 226 9.00 23.66 -1.32
N CYS A 227 9.01 22.61 -0.49
CA CYS A 227 7.81 22.21 0.23
C CYS A 227 7.52 23.13 1.43
N ASN A 228 6.26 23.10 1.85
CA ASN A 228 5.86 23.70 3.13
C ASN A 228 6.64 23.00 4.27
N PRO A 229 7.39 23.72 5.11
CA PRO A 229 8.17 23.13 6.20
C PRO A 229 7.29 22.40 7.25
N ASN A 230 6.01 22.70 7.26
CA ASN A 230 5.02 21.99 8.10
C ASN A 230 4.36 20.81 7.40
N LEU A 231 4.81 20.44 6.21
CA LEU A 231 4.22 19.35 5.43
C LEU A 231 4.35 18.00 6.14
N ILE A 232 3.24 17.28 6.22
CA ILE A 232 3.16 15.86 6.57
C ILE A 232 3.06 15.06 5.27
N LEU A 233 4.09 14.26 4.96
CA LEU A 233 4.10 13.40 3.79
C LEU A 233 3.68 11.99 4.17
N ILE A 234 2.69 11.42 3.45
CA ILE A 234 2.16 10.07 3.72
C ILE A 234 2.30 9.22 2.46
N ASN A 235 2.96 8.06 2.56
CA ASN A 235 3.14 7.12 1.47
C ASN A 235 2.65 5.72 1.82
N THR A 236 1.45 5.38 1.36
CA THR A 236 0.89 4.02 1.43
C THR A 236 0.79 3.38 0.05
N ALA A 237 1.50 3.93 -0.95
CA ALA A 237 1.46 3.46 -2.33
C ALA A 237 2.65 2.55 -2.66
N ARG A 238 3.83 3.13 -2.95
CA ARG A 238 5.07 2.39 -3.26
C ARG A 238 6.28 3.16 -2.73
N GLY A 239 7.23 2.46 -2.11
CA GLY A 239 8.47 3.06 -1.60
C GLY A 239 9.29 3.76 -2.67
N GLY A 240 9.35 3.19 -3.87
CA GLY A 240 10.08 3.77 -5.00
C GLY A 240 9.56 5.11 -5.54
N LEU A 241 8.46 5.66 -5.04
CA LEU A 241 7.98 7.01 -5.38
C LEU A 241 8.84 8.10 -4.75
N ILE A 242 9.57 7.79 -3.69
CA ILE A 242 10.41 8.75 -2.96
C ILE A 242 11.88 8.40 -3.07
N ASN A 243 12.73 9.40 -2.90
CA ASN A 243 14.13 9.22 -2.55
C ASN A 243 14.23 9.19 -1.01
N GLU A 244 14.46 8.03 -0.41
CA GLU A 244 14.47 7.82 1.04
C GLU A 244 15.55 8.66 1.74
N ALA A 245 16.72 8.83 1.13
CA ALA A 245 17.78 9.67 1.67
C ALA A 245 17.38 11.16 1.68
N ALA A 246 16.75 11.65 0.60
CA ALA A 246 16.27 13.02 0.51
C ALA A 246 15.20 13.32 1.58
N VAL A 247 14.27 12.38 1.81
CA VAL A 247 13.24 12.51 2.85
C VAL A 247 13.88 12.51 4.25
N ALA A 248 14.84 11.62 4.53
CA ALA A 248 15.55 11.57 5.81
C ALA A 248 16.33 12.88 6.08
N HIS A 249 17.01 13.43 5.08
CA HIS A 249 17.70 14.73 5.18
C HIS A 249 16.70 15.88 5.43
N ALA A 250 15.59 15.93 4.69
CA ALA A 250 14.57 16.96 4.87
C ALA A 250 13.95 16.95 6.28
N LEU A 251 13.78 15.77 6.87
CA LEU A 251 13.33 15.62 8.26
C LEU A 251 14.39 16.13 9.24
N THR A 252 15.65 15.73 9.07
CA THR A 252 16.77 16.14 9.93
C THR A 252 16.98 17.66 9.90
N ASP A 253 16.86 18.28 8.72
CA ASP A 253 17.00 19.71 8.50
C ASP A 253 15.73 20.52 8.85
N ASN A 254 14.67 19.87 9.37
CA ASN A 254 13.37 20.48 9.66
C ASN A 254 12.69 21.14 8.43
N ARG A 255 12.99 20.68 7.24
CA ARG A 255 12.32 21.10 5.99
C ARG A 255 11.02 20.31 5.74
N LEU A 256 10.83 19.20 6.44
CA LEU A 256 9.64 18.37 6.43
C LEU A 256 9.21 18.10 7.89
N ARG A 257 7.93 18.28 8.19
CA ARG A 257 7.40 18.07 9.54
C ARG A 257 7.44 16.60 9.96
N ALA A 258 6.91 15.72 9.11
CA ALA A 258 6.84 14.30 9.38
C ALA A 258 6.74 13.48 8.09
N TYR A 259 7.21 12.25 8.13
CA TYR A 259 6.99 11.26 7.08
C TYR A 259 6.31 10.02 7.66
N CYS A 260 5.20 9.64 7.05
CA CYS A 260 4.47 8.42 7.38
C CYS A 260 4.51 7.45 6.21
N CYS A 261 4.83 6.19 6.44
CA CYS A 261 4.80 5.23 5.35
C CYS A 261 4.37 3.83 5.80
N ASP A 262 3.75 3.12 4.87
CA ASP A 262 3.47 1.69 4.97
C ASP A 262 4.39 0.88 4.05
N VAL A 263 5.22 1.56 3.24
CA VAL A 263 6.03 0.97 2.18
C VAL A 263 7.42 1.56 2.14
N LEU A 264 8.42 0.74 1.79
CA LEU A 264 9.81 1.14 1.57
C LEU A 264 10.29 0.75 0.18
N SER A 265 11.41 1.31 -0.27
CA SER A 265 12.00 0.99 -1.58
C SER A 265 12.50 -0.45 -1.66
N HIS A 266 12.92 -1.00 -0.52
CA HIS A 266 13.26 -2.41 -0.34
C HIS A 266 12.44 -2.99 0.84
N GLU A 267 11.76 -4.09 0.61
CA GLU A 267 10.93 -4.80 1.57
C GLU A 267 11.29 -6.29 1.59
N PRO A 268 11.57 -6.86 2.78
CA PRO A 268 11.68 -6.24 4.11
C PRO A 268 12.73 -5.14 4.19
N ALA A 269 12.59 -4.21 5.17
CA ALA A 269 13.50 -3.09 5.35
C ALA A 269 14.96 -3.55 5.52
N LEU A 270 15.89 -2.88 4.83
CA LEU A 270 17.31 -3.05 5.08
C LEU A 270 17.72 -2.28 6.35
N ALA A 271 18.63 -2.84 7.14
CA ALA A 271 19.04 -2.24 8.42
C ALA A 271 19.67 -0.84 8.27
N GLU A 272 20.29 -0.59 7.12
CA GLU A 272 20.91 0.68 6.75
C GLU A 272 19.96 1.71 6.13
N ASN A 273 18.66 1.41 6.02
CA ASN A 273 17.70 2.35 5.46
C ASN A 273 17.64 3.64 6.31
N PRO A 274 17.93 4.82 5.73
CA PRO A 274 18.06 6.08 6.48
C PRO A 274 16.76 6.51 7.18
N LEU A 275 15.62 6.04 6.74
CA LEU A 275 14.33 6.34 7.36
C LEU A 275 14.14 5.67 8.72
N LEU A 276 14.87 4.56 9.01
CA LEU A 276 14.76 3.85 10.28
C LEU A 276 15.36 4.63 11.46
N THR A 277 16.23 5.60 11.18
CA THR A 277 16.90 6.43 12.18
C THR A 277 16.55 7.91 12.07
N ALA A 278 15.85 8.32 11.02
CA ALA A 278 15.43 9.70 10.84
C ALA A 278 14.35 10.11 11.87
N PRO A 279 14.35 11.37 12.31
CA PRO A 279 13.36 11.85 13.28
C PRO A 279 11.97 11.96 12.63
N ARG A 280 10.91 11.80 13.42
CA ARG A 280 9.50 12.02 13.01
C ARG A 280 9.07 11.15 11.82
N VAL A 281 9.59 9.92 11.74
CA VAL A 281 9.17 8.90 10.81
C VAL A 281 8.22 7.94 11.51
N TYR A 282 7.08 7.64 10.86
CA TYR A 282 6.05 6.73 11.34
C TYR A 282 5.89 5.62 10.31
N ILE A 283 6.33 4.40 10.64
CA ILE A 283 6.40 3.28 9.70
C ILE A 283 5.47 2.16 10.15
N THR A 284 4.70 1.61 9.20
CA THR A 284 4.02 0.33 9.33
C THR A 284 4.56 -0.65 8.27
N PRO A 285 4.64 -1.96 8.56
CA PRO A 285 5.37 -2.92 7.71
C PRO A 285 4.50 -3.48 6.57
N HIS A 286 4.05 -2.61 5.65
CA HIS A 286 3.23 -2.93 4.48
C HIS A 286 1.94 -3.68 4.84
N ILE A 287 1.22 -3.18 5.84
CA ILE A 287 0.01 -3.79 6.41
C ILE A 287 -1.27 -2.95 6.19
N ALA A 288 -1.20 -1.85 5.46
CA ALA A 288 -2.38 -1.01 5.19
C ALA A 288 -3.54 -1.78 4.56
N TRP A 289 -3.26 -2.92 3.94
CA TRP A 289 -4.22 -3.83 3.32
C TRP A 289 -4.69 -4.99 4.23
N ALA A 290 -4.00 -5.27 5.34
CA ALA A 290 -4.02 -6.56 6.03
C ALA A 290 -5.25 -6.79 6.93
N ALA A 291 -6.19 -5.85 7.00
CA ALA A 291 -7.41 -6.01 7.78
C ALA A 291 -8.19 -7.30 7.38
N PRO A 292 -8.74 -8.08 8.34
CA PRO A 292 -9.44 -9.33 8.03
C PRO A 292 -10.53 -9.19 6.96
N GLY A 293 -11.29 -8.08 6.97
CA GLY A 293 -12.29 -7.80 5.94
C GLY A 293 -11.71 -7.56 4.55
N ALA A 294 -10.51 -7.01 4.44
CA ALA A 294 -9.81 -6.85 3.16
C ALA A 294 -9.27 -8.21 2.66
N ARG A 295 -8.71 -9.02 3.56
CA ARG A 295 -8.20 -10.36 3.24
C ARG A 295 -9.32 -11.32 2.82
N ARG A 296 -10.52 -11.24 3.41
CA ARG A 296 -11.71 -11.98 2.93
C ARG A 296 -12.05 -11.58 1.48
N ARG A 297 -12.04 -10.28 1.16
CA ARG A 297 -12.26 -9.82 -0.22
C ARG A 297 -11.21 -10.33 -1.21
N ILE A 298 -9.96 -10.54 -0.78
CA ILE A 298 -8.96 -11.23 -1.64
C ILE A 298 -9.46 -12.63 -1.98
N ILE A 299 -9.85 -13.41 -0.98
CA ILE A 299 -10.33 -14.80 -1.17
C ILE A 299 -11.55 -14.82 -2.10
N GLU A 300 -12.51 -13.91 -1.90
CA GLU A 300 -13.68 -13.76 -2.75
C GLU A 300 -13.32 -13.43 -4.21
N ILE A 301 -12.38 -12.49 -4.44
CA ILE A 301 -11.94 -12.11 -5.78
C ILE A 301 -11.14 -13.24 -6.44
N LEU A 302 -10.26 -13.91 -5.71
CA LEU A 302 -9.55 -15.10 -6.21
C LEU A 302 -10.53 -16.18 -6.66
N THR A 303 -11.56 -16.44 -5.85
CA THR A 303 -12.64 -17.37 -6.18
C THR A 303 -13.35 -16.97 -7.47
N GLN A 304 -13.70 -15.70 -7.61
CA GLN A 304 -14.36 -15.18 -8.82
C GLN A 304 -13.46 -15.28 -10.06
N ASN A 305 -12.18 -14.93 -9.94
CA ASN A 305 -11.21 -14.99 -11.03
C ASN A 305 -11.02 -16.43 -11.53
N ILE A 306 -10.85 -17.39 -10.62
CA ILE A 306 -10.66 -18.80 -10.97
C ILE A 306 -11.95 -19.39 -11.54
N ARG A 307 -13.11 -19.12 -10.93
CA ARG A 307 -14.43 -19.57 -11.42
C ARG A 307 -14.69 -19.02 -12.83
N GLY A 308 -14.45 -17.72 -13.05
CA GLY A 308 -14.58 -17.09 -14.35
C GLY A 308 -13.67 -17.73 -15.41
N TYR A 309 -12.41 -17.99 -15.05
CA TYR A 309 -11.47 -18.67 -15.94
C TYR A 309 -11.95 -20.09 -16.32
N LEU A 310 -12.38 -20.88 -15.34
CA LEU A 310 -12.89 -22.24 -15.57
C LEU A 310 -14.17 -22.25 -16.42
N ALA A 311 -14.97 -21.20 -16.36
CA ALA A 311 -16.17 -21.00 -17.18
C ALA A 311 -15.89 -20.41 -18.57
N GLY A 312 -14.62 -20.12 -18.92
CA GLY A 312 -14.24 -19.49 -20.19
C GLY A 312 -14.51 -17.97 -20.26
N THR A 313 -14.81 -17.34 -19.14
CA THR A 313 -15.09 -15.89 -19.00
C THR A 313 -14.18 -15.26 -17.93
N PRO A 314 -12.85 -15.23 -18.14
CA PRO A 314 -11.92 -14.74 -17.14
C PRO A 314 -12.18 -13.28 -16.79
N CYS A 315 -12.04 -12.92 -15.51
CA CYS A 315 -12.17 -11.57 -14.98
C CYS A 315 -10.90 -11.13 -14.28
N GLY A 316 -10.74 -9.82 -14.05
CA GLY A 316 -9.53 -9.29 -13.41
C GLY A 316 -8.23 -9.48 -14.22
N VAL A 317 -8.31 -9.71 -15.53
CA VAL A 317 -7.17 -9.99 -16.42
C VAL A 317 -6.32 -8.73 -16.58
N VAL A 318 -4.98 -8.89 -16.47
CA VAL A 318 -3.99 -7.80 -16.53
C VAL A 318 -2.94 -7.97 -17.64
N ASN A 319 -3.01 -9.06 -18.44
CA ASN A 319 -2.09 -9.31 -19.56
C ASN A 319 -2.78 -9.60 -20.90
#